data_b1e0bf743daf0fe5110c77aac1488e58
#
_entry.id   b1e0bf743daf0fe5110c77aac1488e58
#
_cell.length_a   1.000
_cell.length_b   1.000
_cell.length_c   1.000
_cell.angle_alpha   90.00
_cell.angle_beta   90.00
_cell.angle_gamma   90.00
#
_symmetry.space_group_name_H-M   'P 1'
#
loop_
_entity.id
_entity.type
_entity.pdbx_description
1 polymer ?
#
loop_
_entity_poly.entity_id
_entity_poly.type
_entity_poly.pdbx_seq_one_letter_code
_entity_poly.pdbx_strand_id
1 'polypeptide(L)'
;MKINILLPYKEQFDKKKLSSVSITVLNNFIFSKFKKQTRIFGKEVKKPAAPHNFIGIKNSFNIFKSKNLHLAKMMCISINKDSDNDQLVEIHNRPYLINFIIKKIKMKYPVNIFFHNNPLDMAGSKTLFERKMIVKNAHSIFCVSKYVK
;
A
#
# COMPACT_ATOMS: atom_id res chain seq x y z
N MET A 1 -16.53 1.09 6.61
CA MET A 1 -15.34 0.53 5.89
C MET A 1 -14.13 1.40 6.15
N LYS A 2 -13.03 0.85 6.68
CA LYS A 2 -11.72 1.52 6.78
C LYS A 2 -10.85 1.17 5.59
N ILE A 3 -10.12 2.16 5.05
CA ILE A 3 -9.21 1.97 3.92
C ILE A 3 -7.77 2.09 4.44
N ASN A 4 -6.96 1.07 4.20
CA ASN A 4 -5.55 1.01 4.60
C ASN A 4 -4.66 1.02 3.37
N ILE A 5 -4.01 2.14 3.09
CA ILE A 5 -3.16 2.34 1.91
C ILE A 5 -1.70 2.10 2.30
N LEU A 6 -1.02 1.20 1.60
CA LEU A 6 0.42 0.94 1.76
C LEU A 6 1.22 1.60 0.64
N LEU A 7 1.98 2.62 0.98
CA LEU A 7 2.94 3.25 0.08
C LEU A 7 4.25 2.44 0.02
N PRO A 8 4.91 2.36 -1.14
CA PRO A 8 6.27 1.86 -1.24
C PRO A 8 7.25 2.65 -0.35
N TYR A 9 8.25 1.98 0.23
CA TYR A 9 9.21 2.61 1.13
C TYR A 9 9.95 3.82 0.54
N LYS A 10 10.21 3.81 -0.79
CA LYS A 10 10.90 4.91 -1.48
C LYS A 10 10.00 6.11 -1.73
N GLU A 11 8.69 5.97 -1.61
CA GLU A 11 7.73 7.05 -1.83
C GLU A 11 7.80 8.08 -0.69
N GLN A 12 7.84 9.35 -1.07
CA GLN A 12 7.88 10.48 -0.14
C GLN A 12 6.48 11.05 0.00
N PHE A 13 5.92 11.04 1.20
CA PHE A 13 4.60 11.60 1.50
C PHE A 13 4.70 12.86 2.38
N ASP A 14 5.73 13.68 2.12
CA ASP A 14 5.98 14.94 2.82
C ASP A 14 5.38 16.12 2.04
N LYS A 15 4.79 17.10 2.74
CA LYS A 15 4.16 18.31 2.12
C LYS A 15 5.09 19.06 1.17
N LYS A 16 6.39 19.07 1.47
CA LYS A 16 7.39 19.78 0.65
C LYS A 16 7.89 18.97 -0.53
N LYS A 17 7.75 17.62 -0.46
CA LYS A 17 8.28 16.72 -1.47
C LYS A 17 7.41 15.48 -1.57
N LEU A 18 6.52 15.46 -2.55
CA LEU A 18 5.72 14.30 -2.89
C LEU A 18 6.35 13.59 -4.10
N SER A 19 6.41 12.27 -4.05
CA SER A 19 6.72 11.45 -5.22
C SER A 19 5.45 11.19 -6.05
N SER A 20 5.61 10.72 -7.30
CA SER A 20 4.49 10.54 -8.24
C SER A 20 3.38 9.66 -7.70
N VAL A 21 3.71 8.52 -7.09
CA VAL A 21 2.72 7.62 -6.45
C VAL A 21 2.04 8.33 -5.28
N SER A 22 2.80 9.07 -4.48
CA SER A 22 2.27 9.83 -3.34
C SER A 22 1.32 10.94 -3.76
N ILE A 23 1.58 11.61 -4.90
CA ILE A 23 0.66 12.62 -5.47
C ILE A 23 -0.66 11.96 -5.86
N THR A 24 -0.62 10.81 -6.55
CA THR A 24 -1.85 10.09 -6.94
C THR A 24 -2.64 9.66 -5.71
N VAL A 25 -1.98 9.10 -4.70
CA VAL A 25 -2.64 8.70 -3.43
C VAL A 25 -3.25 9.90 -2.72
N LEU A 26 -2.52 11.02 -2.64
CA LEU A 26 -3.00 12.24 -2.00
C LEU A 26 -4.24 12.80 -2.72
N ASN A 27 -4.21 12.86 -4.05
CA ASN A 27 -5.36 13.33 -4.84
C ASN A 27 -6.58 12.43 -4.63
N ASN A 28 -6.42 11.11 -4.74
CA ASN A 28 -7.51 10.17 -4.47
C ASN A 28 -8.06 10.32 -3.05
N PHE A 29 -7.18 10.50 -2.06
CA PHE A 29 -7.54 10.72 -0.66
C PHE A 29 -8.35 12.02 -0.46
N ILE A 30 -7.91 13.15 -1.04
CA ILE A 30 -8.55 14.46 -0.87
C ILE A 30 -9.99 14.44 -1.38
N PHE A 31 -10.22 13.79 -2.52
CA PHE A 31 -11.54 13.72 -3.17
C PHE A 31 -12.37 12.50 -2.71
N SER A 32 -11.83 11.63 -1.85
CA SER A 32 -12.55 10.46 -1.37
C SER A 32 -13.62 10.82 -0.32
N LYS A 33 -14.82 10.26 -0.47
CA LYS A 33 -15.85 10.27 0.57
C LYS A 33 -15.44 9.50 1.83
N PHE A 34 -14.46 8.59 1.73
CA PHE A 34 -13.93 7.78 2.82
C PHE A 34 -12.70 8.40 3.50
N LYS A 35 -12.40 9.66 3.25
CA LYS A 35 -11.23 10.37 3.77
C LYS A 35 -11.03 10.21 5.29
N LYS A 36 -12.11 10.31 6.08
CA LYS A 36 -12.03 10.17 7.54
C LYS A 36 -11.66 8.76 8.01
N GLN A 37 -11.98 7.73 7.21
CA GLN A 37 -11.72 6.33 7.50
C GLN A 37 -10.45 5.80 6.82
N THR A 38 -9.73 6.63 6.06
CA THR A 38 -8.51 6.23 5.35
C THR A 38 -7.28 6.39 6.24
N ARG A 39 -6.42 5.37 6.25
CA ARG A 39 -5.08 5.38 6.86
C ARG A 39 -4.04 5.14 5.78
N ILE A 40 -3.00 5.97 5.74
CA ILE A 40 -1.92 5.90 4.74
C ILE A 40 -0.64 5.50 5.48
N PHE A 41 -0.11 4.31 5.20
CA PHE A 41 1.10 3.78 5.80
C PHE A 41 2.30 4.02 4.87
N GLY A 42 3.36 4.59 5.41
CA GLY A 42 4.57 4.86 4.65
C GLY A 42 5.79 5.07 5.54
N LYS A 43 6.93 5.31 4.93
CA LYS A 43 8.13 5.72 5.66
C LYS A 43 7.85 7.03 6.42
N GLU A 44 8.29 7.12 7.67
CA GLU A 44 8.20 8.34 8.47
C GLU A 44 8.79 9.55 7.74
N VAL A 45 8.08 10.67 7.80
CA VAL A 45 8.46 11.96 7.21
C VAL A 45 8.20 13.08 8.23
N LYS A 46 8.90 14.20 8.10
CA LYS A 46 8.81 15.32 9.07
C LYS A 46 7.45 16.03 9.02
N LYS A 47 6.92 16.28 7.82
CA LYS A 47 5.67 17.04 7.61
C LYS A 47 4.77 16.26 6.62
N PRO A 48 4.01 15.26 7.08
CA PRO A 48 3.17 14.47 6.19
C PRO A 48 2.09 15.31 5.51
N ALA A 49 1.78 14.98 4.25
CA ALA A 49 0.79 15.70 3.45
C ALA A 49 -0.65 15.55 4.00
N ALA A 50 -0.93 14.45 4.70
CA ALA A 50 -2.20 14.20 5.39
C ALA A 50 -1.92 13.81 6.86
N PRO A 51 -1.60 14.74 7.77
CA PRO A 51 -1.04 14.44 9.09
C PRO A 51 -1.93 13.58 9.98
N HIS A 52 -3.25 13.74 9.89
CA HIS A 52 -4.20 12.97 10.71
C HIS A 52 -4.46 11.54 10.18
N ASN A 53 -4.10 11.28 8.94
CA ASN A 53 -4.38 10.01 8.27
C ASN A 53 -3.09 9.24 7.91
N PHE A 54 -1.92 9.89 8.04
CA PHE A 54 -0.64 9.27 7.72
C PHE A 54 -0.01 8.62 8.95
N ILE A 55 0.34 7.36 8.81
CA ILE A 55 1.03 6.57 9.83
C ILE A 55 2.47 6.36 9.35
N GLY A 56 3.36 7.19 9.85
CA GLY A 56 4.79 7.12 9.58
C GLY A 56 5.44 5.96 10.32
N ILE A 57 6.09 5.07 9.58
CA ILE A 57 6.79 3.91 10.13
C ILE A 57 8.28 4.20 10.13
N LYS A 58 8.88 4.17 11.33
CA LYS A 58 10.33 4.30 11.50
C LYS A 58 11.08 3.16 10.82
N ASN A 59 12.26 3.46 10.31
CA ASN A 59 13.11 2.45 9.69
C ASN A 59 13.55 1.42 10.74
N SER A 60 13.51 0.14 10.39
CA SER A 60 14.16 -0.87 11.22
C SER A 60 15.64 -0.90 10.89
N PHE A 61 16.50 -0.92 11.91
CA PHE A 61 17.95 -1.02 11.76
C PHE A 61 18.43 -2.38 11.18
N ASN A 62 17.51 -3.28 10.88
CA ASN A 62 17.86 -4.61 10.38
C ASN A 62 18.18 -4.54 8.89
N ILE A 63 19.50 -4.54 8.57
CA ILE A 63 20.06 -4.38 7.21
C ILE A 63 19.62 -5.51 6.27
N PHE A 64 19.28 -6.70 6.80
CA PHE A 64 18.91 -7.87 6.01
C PHE A 64 17.40 -7.97 5.66
N LYS A 65 16.55 -7.08 6.13
CA LYS A 65 15.12 -7.15 5.86
C LYS A 65 14.66 -6.10 4.84
N SER A 66 13.87 -6.53 3.85
CA SER A 66 13.22 -5.63 2.91
C SER A 66 12.42 -4.55 3.64
N LYS A 67 12.74 -3.27 3.36
CA LYS A 67 12.06 -2.11 3.96
C LYS A 67 10.57 -2.09 3.65
N ASN A 68 10.16 -2.51 2.44
CA ASN A 68 8.75 -2.64 2.08
C ASN A 68 8.06 -3.74 2.89
N LEU A 69 8.74 -4.86 3.15
CA LEU A 69 8.18 -5.93 3.98
C LEU A 69 8.00 -5.49 5.43
N HIS A 70 8.92 -4.66 5.95
CA HIS A 70 8.77 -4.04 7.27
C HIS A 70 7.54 -3.14 7.34
N LEU A 71 7.34 -2.25 6.34
CA LEU A 71 6.14 -1.42 6.26
C LEU A 71 4.86 -2.26 6.23
N ALA A 72 4.82 -3.29 5.38
CA ALA A 72 3.69 -4.21 5.29
C ALA A 72 3.40 -4.92 6.62
N LYS A 73 4.44 -5.39 7.32
CA LYS A 73 4.31 -6.02 8.66
C LYS A 73 3.70 -5.06 9.67
N MET A 74 4.17 -3.82 9.73
CA MET A 74 3.67 -2.81 10.68
C MET A 74 2.22 -2.44 10.36
N MET A 75 1.86 -2.31 9.08
CA MET A 75 0.48 -2.12 8.66
C MET A 75 -0.41 -3.31 9.10
N CYS A 76 0.00 -4.55 8.86
CA CYS A 76 -0.77 -5.73 9.28
C CYS A 76 -0.97 -5.77 10.81
N ILE A 77 0.05 -5.40 11.60
CA ILE A 77 -0.06 -5.29 13.06
C ILE A 77 -1.12 -4.25 13.44
N SER A 78 -1.12 -3.09 12.78
CA SER A 78 -2.10 -2.03 13.03
C SER A 78 -3.52 -2.48 12.66
N ILE A 79 -3.69 -3.13 11.51
CA ILE A 79 -4.98 -3.69 11.06
C ILE A 79 -5.50 -4.73 12.05
N ASN A 80 -4.65 -5.65 12.50
CA ASN A 80 -5.04 -6.73 13.40
C ASN A 80 -5.38 -6.29 14.84
N LYS A 81 -4.94 -5.10 15.25
CA LYS A 81 -5.29 -4.47 16.54
C LYS A 81 -6.62 -3.73 16.50
N ASP A 82 -7.11 -3.45 15.30
CA ASP A 82 -8.37 -2.74 15.10
C ASP A 82 -9.54 -3.71 15.30
N SER A 83 -10.57 -3.26 15.99
CA SER A 83 -11.81 -4.01 16.19
C SER A 83 -12.78 -3.91 15.01
N ASP A 84 -12.49 -3.04 14.04
CA ASP A 84 -13.34 -2.84 12.87
C ASP A 84 -13.21 -4.03 11.90
N ASN A 85 -14.32 -4.70 11.64
CA ASN A 85 -14.39 -5.86 10.76
C ASN A 85 -14.62 -5.51 9.28
N ASP A 86 -14.82 -4.24 8.95
CA ASP A 86 -15.03 -3.77 7.59
C ASP A 86 -13.83 -2.94 7.12
N GLN A 87 -12.82 -3.61 6.58
CA GLN A 87 -11.57 -3.00 6.15
C GLN A 87 -11.19 -3.39 4.72
N LEU A 88 -10.54 -2.46 4.01
CA LEU A 88 -9.95 -2.64 2.69
C LEU A 88 -8.44 -2.34 2.76
N VAL A 89 -7.63 -3.10 2.04
CA VAL A 89 -6.19 -2.88 1.92
C VAL A 89 -5.85 -2.50 0.48
N GLU A 90 -5.07 -1.44 0.29
CA GLU A 90 -4.54 -1.01 -1.00
C GLU A 90 -3.01 -1.09 -1.01
N ILE A 91 -2.44 -1.80 -1.99
CA ILE A 91 -1.00 -1.95 -2.18
C ILE A 91 -0.60 -1.21 -3.44
N HIS A 92 0.29 -0.23 -3.34
CA HIS A 92 0.78 0.53 -4.48
C HIS A 92 2.16 0.03 -4.94
N ASN A 93 2.30 -0.33 -6.23
CA ASN A 93 3.57 -0.69 -6.90
C ASN A 93 4.43 -1.78 -6.20
N ARG A 94 3.84 -2.64 -5.36
CA ARG A 94 4.57 -3.71 -4.68
C ARG A 94 3.77 -5.02 -4.65
N PRO A 95 3.46 -5.60 -5.82
CA PRO A 95 2.56 -6.75 -5.93
C PRO A 95 3.06 -7.98 -5.15
N TYR A 96 4.38 -8.17 -4.99
CA TYR A 96 4.93 -9.29 -4.22
C TYR A 96 4.51 -9.29 -2.73
N LEU A 97 4.00 -8.16 -2.21
CA LEU A 97 3.54 -8.07 -0.82
C LEU A 97 2.16 -8.69 -0.60
N ILE A 98 1.38 -8.96 -1.67
CA ILE A 98 0.01 -9.44 -1.52
C ILE A 98 -0.07 -10.74 -0.71
N ASN A 99 0.75 -11.72 -1.04
CA ASN A 99 0.76 -13.01 -0.35
C ASN A 99 1.17 -12.90 1.11
N PHE A 100 2.11 -11.99 1.40
CA PHE A 100 2.53 -11.73 2.77
C PHE A 100 1.39 -11.08 3.58
N ILE A 101 0.73 -10.07 3.03
CA ILE A 101 -0.34 -9.34 3.71
C ILE A 101 -1.53 -10.25 3.99
N ILE A 102 -2.01 -11.01 2.99
CA ILE A 102 -3.13 -11.95 3.15
C ILE A 102 -2.86 -13.00 4.24
N LYS A 103 -1.60 -13.49 4.33
CA LYS A 103 -1.21 -14.45 5.38
C LYS A 103 -1.07 -13.84 6.77
N LYS A 104 -0.88 -12.51 6.88
CA LYS A 104 -0.61 -11.83 8.15
C LYS A 104 -1.80 -11.11 8.76
N ILE A 105 -2.79 -10.74 7.96
CA ILE A 105 -4.04 -10.20 8.48
C ILE A 105 -4.92 -11.35 9.00
N LYS A 106 -5.55 -11.13 10.16
CA LYS A 106 -6.38 -12.17 10.83
C LYS A 106 -7.70 -12.44 10.12
N MET A 107 -8.31 -11.38 9.59
CA MET A 107 -9.59 -11.45 8.87
C MET A 107 -9.35 -11.41 7.37
N LYS A 108 -10.27 -12.00 6.59
CA LYS A 108 -10.22 -11.94 5.12
C LYS A 108 -10.76 -10.60 4.63
N TYR A 109 -9.89 -9.59 4.59
CA TYR A 109 -10.22 -8.30 3.99
C TYR A 109 -9.90 -8.29 2.48
N PRO A 110 -10.66 -7.55 1.65
CA PRO A 110 -10.31 -7.33 0.27
C PRO A 110 -8.97 -6.59 0.16
N VAL A 111 -8.10 -7.07 -0.74
CA VAL A 111 -6.80 -6.49 -1.02
C VAL A 111 -6.76 -6.05 -2.47
N ASN A 112 -6.62 -4.75 -2.71
CA ASN A 112 -6.50 -4.14 -4.03
C ASN A 112 -5.03 -3.86 -4.36
N ILE A 113 -4.66 -3.99 -5.63
CA ILE A 113 -3.33 -3.63 -6.13
C ILE A 113 -3.45 -2.49 -7.13
N PHE A 114 -2.61 -1.48 -6.96
CA PHE A 114 -2.48 -0.34 -7.87
C PHE A 114 -1.11 -0.36 -8.55
N PHE A 115 -1.12 -0.48 -9.88
CA PHE A 115 0.06 -0.35 -10.72
C PHE A 115 0.16 1.08 -11.26
N HIS A 116 1.23 1.78 -10.89
CA HIS A 116 1.59 3.11 -11.41
C HIS A 116 2.64 3.01 -12.51
N ASN A 117 3.38 1.92 -12.58
CA ASN A 117 4.40 1.62 -13.57
C ASN A 117 4.09 0.28 -14.25
N ASN A 118 4.81 -0.03 -15.35
CA ASN A 118 4.64 -1.27 -16.07
C ASN A 118 4.78 -2.49 -15.13
N PRO A 119 3.74 -3.34 -15.00
CA PRO A 119 3.78 -4.53 -14.15
C PRO A 119 4.87 -5.53 -14.56
N LEU A 120 5.22 -5.58 -15.85
CA LEU A 120 6.22 -6.53 -16.39
C LEU A 120 7.64 -6.25 -15.87
N ASP A 121 7.89 -5.01 -15.40
CA ASP A 121 9.20 -4.61 -14.87
C ASP A 121 9.28 -4.72 -13.34
N MET A 122 8.18 -5.07 -12.67
CA MET A 122 8.11 -5.08 -11.20
C MET A 122 8.35 -6.47 -10.61
N ALA A 123 9.13 -6.51 -9.54
CA ALA A 123 9.26 -7.73 -8.72
C ALA A 123 7.88 -8.18 -8.19
N GLY A 124 7.55 -9.45 -8.42
CA GLY A 124 6.26 -10.05 -8.05
C GLY A 124 5.19 -9.96 -9.13
N SER A 125 5.53 -9.47 -10.35
CA SER A 125 4.62 -9.47 -11.50
C SER A 125 5.33 -9.67 -12.85
N LYS A 126 6.64 -9.93 -12.86
CA LYS A 126 7.43 -10.12 -14.07
C LYS A 126 7.03 -11.39 -14.84
N THR A 127 6.89 -12.49 -14.12
CA THR A 127 6.57 -13.79 -14.72
C THR A 127 5.07 -14.01 -14.83
N LEU A 128 4.67 -14.90 -15.75
CA LEU A 128 3.28 -15.31 -15.88
C LEU A 128 2.75 -15.95 -14.59
N PHE A 129 3.60 -16.72 -13.89
CA PHE A 129 3.24 -17.34 -12.63
C PHE A 129 2.93 -16.29 -11.55
N GLU A 130 3.80 -15.28 -11.38
CA GLU A 130 3.58 -14.17 -10.44
C GLU A 130 2.28 -13.43 -10.75
N ARG A 131 2.01 -13.13 -12.03
CA ARG A 131 0.76 -12.47 -12.43
C ARG A 131 -0.48 -13.33 -12.15
N LYS A 132 -0.44 -14.64 -12.42
CA LYS A 132 -1.53 -15.56 -12.03
C LYS A 132 -1.77 -15.54 -10.52
N MET A 133 -0.71 -15.49 -9.71
CA MET A 133 -0.83 -15.39 -8.25
C MET A 133 -1.45 -14.07 -7.79
N ILE A 134 -1.15 -12.96 -8.46
CA ILE A 134 -1.80 -11.67 -8.19
C ILE A 134 -3.29 -11.74 -8.51
N VAL A 135 -3.65 -12.21 -9.71
CA VAL A 135 -5.05 -12.32 -10.14
C VAL A 135 -5.85 -13.23 -9.20
N LYS A 136 -5.25 -14.33 -8.72
CA LYS A 136 -5.89 -15.24 -7.77
C LYS A 136 -6.17 -14.60 -6.41
N ASN A 137 -5.29 -13.70 -5.95
CA ASN A 137 -5.27 -13.22 -4.57
C ASN A 137 -5.74 -11.77 -4.40
N ALA A 138 -5.67 -10.96 -5.45
CA ALA A 138 -6.20 -9.59 -5.41
C ALA A 138 -7.72 -9.60 -5.55
N HIS A 139 -8.39 -8.75 -4.77
CA HIS A 139 -9.81 -8.45 -4.95
C HIS A 139 -10.03 -7.63 -6.22
N SER A 140 -9.18 -6.61 -6.44
CA SER A 140 -9.19 -5.79 -7.64
C SER A 140 -7.78 -5.37 -8.03
N ILE A 141 -7.56 -5.17 -9.33
CA ILE A 141 -6.29 -4.70 -9.90
C ILE A 141 -6.58 -3.40 -10.67
N PHE A 142 -5.88 -2.35 -10.28
CA PHE A 142 -6.00 -1.02 -10.87
C PHE A 142 -4.72 -0.64 -11.62
N CYS A 143 -4.86 -0.18 -12.85
CA CYS A 143 -3.79 0.45 -13.62
C CYS A 143 -4.10 1.94 -13.74
N VAL A 144 -3.15 2.81 -13.35
CA VAL A 144 -3.39 4.26 -13.31
C VAL A 144 -3.46 4.92 -14.69
N SER A 145 -3.11 4.20 -15.74
CA SER A 145 -3.23 4.67 -17.13
C SER A 145 -3.42 3.51 -18.11
N LYS A 146 -3.89 3.82 -19.33
CA LYS A 146 -3.99 2.84 -20.42
C LYS A 146 -2.63 2.25 -20.82
N TYR A 147 -1.55 2.99 -20.63
CA TYR A 147 -0.18 2.52 -20.91
C TYR A 147 0.28 1.44 -19.93
N VAL A 148 -0.24 1.44 -18.70
CA VAL A 148 0.11 0.48 -17.64
C VAL A 148 -0.77 -0.79 -17.69
N LYS A 149 -1.85 -0.76 -18.48
CA LYS A 149 -2.80 -1.87 -18.61
C LYS A 149 -2.22 -3.04 -19.50
#